data_7ccaffb141c0e8aa0c4849a8772b806a
#
_entry.id   7ccaffb141c0e8aa0c4849a8772b806a
#
_cell.length_a   1.000
_cell.length_b   1.000
_cell.length_c   1.000
_cell.angle_alpha   90.00
_cell.angle_beta   90.00
_cell.angle_gamma   90.00
#
_symmetry.space_group_name_H-M   'P 1'
#
loop_
_entity.id
_entity.type
_entity.pdbx_description
1 polymer ?
#
loop_
_entity_poly.entity_id
_entity_poly.type
_entity_poly.pdbx_seq_one_letter_code
_entity_poly.pdbx_strand_id
1 'polypeptide(L)'
;MIIGLHHAQITIPKGAEERGRHFYCDILGLEEIEKPDSLKGRGGFWLQVGDRSVHVGTEDGFDRRTTKAHIAYLVENLSDWKNALEQHGIQILEGVPIPGFDRFEFRDPFGNRVEMIQEV
;
A
#
# COMPACT_ATOMS: atom_id res chain seq x y z
N MET A 1 -1.15 27.56 6.19
CA MET A 1 -1.72 26.42 6.95
C MET A 1 -1.66 25.16 6.09
N ILE A 2 -1.53 24.01 6.74
CA ILE A 2 -1.67 22.72 6.07
C ILE A 2 -3.17 22.45 5.90
N ILE A 3 -3.59 22.06 4.70
CA ILE A 3 -5.02 21.85 4.39
C ILE A 3 -5.35 20.38 4.09
N GLY A 4 -4.39 19.49 4.11
CA GLY A 4 -4.63 18.06 3.89
C GLY A 4 -3.38 17.34 3.44
N LEU A 5 -3.54 16.05 3.12
CA LEU A 5 -2.50 15.26 2.47
C LEU A 5 -2.65 15.38 0.97
N HIS A 6 -1.54 15.55 0.26
CA HIS A 6 -1.51 15.51 -1.19
C HIS A 6 -1.23 14.09 -1.68
N HIS A 7 -0.16 13.49 -1.17
CA HIS A 7 0.20 12.11 -1.46
C HIS A 7 1.05 11.53 -0.33
N ALA A 8 1.17 10.22 -0.31
CA ALA A 8 2.13 9.50 0.50
C ALA A 8 3.01 8.66 -0.43
N GLN A 9 4.19 8.29 0.03
CA GLN A 9 5.09 7.46 -0.77
C GLN A 9 5.58 6.27 0.03
N ILE A 10 5.60 5.13 -0.63
CA ILE A 10 6.31 3.93 -0.19
C ILE A 10 7.42 3.63 -1.17
N THR A 11 8.33 2.76 -0.82
CA THR A 11 9.39 2.34 -1.73
C THR A 11 9.42 0.83 -1.89
N ILE A 12 9.90 0.41 -3.05
CA ILE A 12 10.18 -0.98 -3.39
C ILE A 12 11.61 -1.06 -3.91
N PRO A 13 12.21 -2.26 -4.00
CA PRO A 13 13.55 -2.38 -4.56
C PRO A 13 13.62 -1.87 -6.00
N LYS A 14 14.77 -1.34 -6.38
CA LYS A 14 15.02 -0.93 -7.77
C LYS A 14 14.81 -2.11 -8.70
N GLY A 15 14.08 -1.89 -9.79
CA GLY A 15 13.76 -2.92 -10.77
C GLY A 15 12.56 -3.81 -10.43
N ALA A 16 11.90 -3.59 -9.28
CA ALA A 16 10.79 -4.42 -8.84
C ALA A 16 9.40 -3.89 -9.26
N GLU A 17 9.34 -2.96 -10.21
CA GLU A 17 8.08 -2.29 -10.56
C GLU A 17 7.00 -3.28 -11.04
N GLU A 18 7.34 -4.30 -11.83
CA GLU A 18 6.35 -5.27 -12.30
C GLU A 18 5.74 -6.09 -11.15
N ARG A 19 6.57 -6.52 -10.21
CA ARG A 19 6.07 -7.22 -9.01
C ARG A 19 5.22 -6.27 -8.15
N GLY A 20 5.60 -5.02 -8.06
CA GLY A 20 4.84 -4.00 -7.36
C GLY A 20 3.48 -3.76 -7.99
N ARG A 21 3.41 -3.64 -9.31
CA ARG A 21 2.15 -3.50 -10.04
C ARG A 21 1.26 -4.72 -9.86
N HIS A 22 1.84 -5.92 -9.92
CA HIS A 22 1.07 -7.14 -9.69
C HIS A 22 0.39 -7.11 -8.33
N PHE A 23 1.11 -6.71 -7.28
CA PHE A 23 0.56 -6.67 -5.94
C PHE A 23 -0.47 -5.54 -5.78
N TYR A 24 -0.09 -4.30 -6.08
CA TYR A 24 -0.93 -3.13 -5.78
C TYR A 24 -2.07 -2.95 -6.79
N CYS A 25 -1.87 -3.28 -8.05
CA CYS A 25 -2.90 -3.13 -9.07
C CYS A 25 -3.73 -4.39 -9.26
N ASP A 26 -3.09 -5.57 -9.38
CA ASP A 26 -3.83 -6.79 -9.67
C ASP A 26 -4.47 -7.40 -8.41
N ILE A 27 -3.73 -7.46 -7.31
CA ILE A 27 -4.24 -8.05 -6.06
C ILE A 27 -5.06 -7.03 -5.26
N LEU A 28 -4.54 -5.83 -5.03
CA LEU A 28 -5.26 -4.81 -4.26
C LEU A 28 -6.24 -3.99 -5.10
N GLY A 29 -6.18 -4.06 -6.42
CA GLY A 29 -7.14 -3.40 -7.30
C GLY A 29 -6.97 -1.90 -7.43
N LEU A 30 -5.81 -1.34 -7.09
CA LEU A 30 -5.56 0.08 -7.26
C LEU A 30 -5.23 0.42 -8.71
N GLU A 31 -5.66 1.59 -9.16
CA GLU A 31 -5.42 2.06 -10.51
C GLU A 31 -4.08 2.79 -10.60
N GLU A 32 -3.25 2.39 -11.56
CA GLU A 32 -2.03 3.13 -11.85
C GLU A 32 -2.38 4.41 -12.62
N ILE A 33 -1.78 5.53 -12.21
CA ILE A 33 -1.91 6.82 -12.90
C ILE A 33 -0.56 7.23 -13.47
N GLU A 34 -0.60 8.02 -14.53
CA GLU A 34 0.59 8.45 -15.23
C GLU A 34 1.38 9.48 -14.42
N LYS A 35 2.70 9.29 -14.35
CA LYS A 35 3.61 10.28 -13.77
C LYS A 35 3.82 11.43 -14.77
N PRO A 36 4.07 12.66 -14.26
CA PRO A 36 4.47 13.75 -15.16
C PRO A 36 5.81 13.42 -15.84
N ASP A 37 6.00 13.93 -17.06
CA ASP A 37 7.19 13.65 -17.87
C ASP A 37 8.50 13.96 -17.15
N SER A 38 8.51 14.99 -16.31
CA SER A 38 9.68 15.39 -15.52
C SER A 38 10.16 14.31 -14.55
N LEU A 39 9.30 13.35 -14.17
CA LEU A 39 9.61 12.31 -13.20
C LEU A 39 9.64 10.90 -13.78
N LYS A 40 9.33 10.72 -15.07
CA LYS A 40 9.24 9.39 -15.69
C LYS A 40 10.53 8.58 -15.64
N GLY A 41 11.69 9.24 -15.68
CA GLY A 41 12.99 8.56 -15.66
C GLY A 41 13.47 8.07 -14.29
N ARG A 42 12.71 8.30 -13.21
CA ARG A 42 13.14 7.98 -11.84
C ARG A 42 12.77 6.57 -11.37
N GLY A 43 12.07 5.80 -12.19
CA GLY A 43 11.53 4.51 -11.78
C GLY A 43 10.29 4.64 -10.88
N GLY A 44 9.72 3.49 -10.51
CA GLY A 44 8.51 3.48 -9.71
C GLY A 44 7.25 3.75 -10.52
N PHE A 45 6.13 3.90 -9.82
CA PHE A 45 4.83 4.18 -10.43
C PHE A 45 3.90 4.83 -9.41
N TRP A 46 2.84 5.44 -9.89
CA TRP A 46 1.87 6.14 -9.05
C TRP A 46 0.51 5.46 -9.08
N LEU A 47 -0.17 5.49 -7.94
CA LEU A 47 -1.47 4.86 -7.75
C LEU A 47 -2.52 5.88 -7.33
N GLN A 48 -3.74 5.76 -7.90
CA GLN A 48 -4.90 6.50 -7.42
C GLN A 48 -5.49 5.78 -6.22
N VAL A 49 -5.71 6.50 -5.13
CA VAL A 49 -6.34 5.97 -3.91
C VAL A 49 -7.41 6.98 -3.46
N GLY A 50 -8.67 6.69 -3.78
CA GLY A 50 -9.75 7.66 -3.56
C GLY A 50 -9.46 8.96 -4.31
N ASP A 51 -9.45 10.08 -3.62
CA ASP A 51 -9.16 11.40 -4.19
C ASP A 51 -7.68 11.82 -4.02
N ARG A 52 -6.83 10.92 -3.59
CA ARG A 52 -5.40 11.14 -3.36
C ARG A 52 -4.58 10.13 -4.14
N SER A 53 -3.26 10.24 -4.07
CA SER A 53 -2.37 9.30 -4.69
C SER A 53 -1.36 8.73 -3.72
N VAL A 54 -0.91 7.51 -4.01
CA VAL A 54 0.24 6.89 -3.37
C VAL A 54 1.31 6.72 -4.44
N HIS A 55 2.48 7.24 -4.17
CA HIS A 55 3.64 7.08 -5.04
C HIS A 55 4.43 5.87 -4.58
N VAL A 56 4.79 5.00 -5.51
CA VAL A 56 5.67 3.88 -5.25
C VAL A 56 7.01 4.23 -5.88
N GLY A 57 7.95 4.65 -5.04
CA GLY A 57 9.32 4.94 -5.47
C GLY A 57 10.20 3.70 -5.40
N THR A 58 11.41 3.80 -5.91
CA THR A 58 12.38 2.70 -5.84
C THR A 58 13.58 3.08 -5.01
N GLU A 59 14.00 2.18 -4.13
CA GLU A 59 15.08 2.44 -3.19
C GLU A 59 15.63 1.12 -2.66
N ASP A 60 16.95 0.99 -2.67
CA ASP A 60 17.64 -0.17 -2.10
C ASP A 60 18.34 0.21 -0.80
N GLY A 61 18.87 -0.78 -0.09
CA GLY A 61 19.81 -0.54 1.01
C GLY A 61 19.22 -0.61 2.41
N PHE A 62 17.96 -1.01 2.58
CA PHE A 62 17.40 -1.22 3.91
C PHE A 62 16.34 -2.33 3.91
N ASP A 63 16.06 -2.86 5.12
CA ASP A 63 15.03 -3.88 5.32
C ASP A 63 13.73 -3.20 5.73
N ARG A 64 12.73 -3.24 4.85
CA ARG A 64 11.42 -2.63 5.06
C ARG A 64 10.62 -3.26 6.21
N ARG A 65 11.00 -4.46 6.62
CA ARG A 65 10.35 -5.13 7.75
C ARG A 65 10.74 -4.56 9.10
N THR A 66 11.77 -3.71 9.17
CA THR A 66 12.30 -3.19 10.43
C THR A 66 11.68 -1.87 10.88
N THR A 67 10.78 -1.30 10.10
CA THR A 67 10.11 -0.04 10.43
C THR A 67 8.63 -0.26 10.76
N LYS A 68 8.08 0.62 11.58
CA LYS A 68 6.64 0.67 11.86
C LYS A 68 5.87 1.52 10.85
N ALA A 69 6.57 2.23 9.96
CA ALA A 69 5.94 3.09 8.97
C ALA A 69 4.99 2.27 8.09
N HIS A 70 3.79 2.77 7.88
CA HIS A 70 2.78 2.08 7.08
C HIS A 70 1.72 3.04 6.57
N ILE A 71 0.98 2.58 5.55
CA ILE A 71 -0.23 3.24 5.08
C ILE A 71 -1.42 2.38 5.48
N ALA A 72 -2.46 3.01 6.01
CA ALA A 72 -3.74 2.38 6.28
C ALA A 72 -4.72 2.75 5.16
N TYR A 73 -5.22 1.74 4.46
CA TYR A 73 -6.23 1.92 3.41
C TYR A 73 -7.61 1.71 4.01
N LEU A 74 -8.49 2.71 3.83
CA LEU A 74 -9.88 2.62 4.24
C LEU A 74 -10.63 1.74 3.24
N VAL A 75 -11.26 0.68 3.73
CA VAL A 75 -11.93 -0.30 2.89
C VAL A 75 -13.34 -0.58 3.38
N GLU A 76 -14.14 -1.15 2.51
CA GLU A 76 -15.41 -1.79 2.83
C GLU A 76 -15.23 -3.32 2.80
N ASN A 77 -16.08 -4.05 3.51
CA ASN A 77 -16.07 -5.51 3.52
C ASN A 77 -14.70 -6.10 3.90
N LEU A 78 -14.20 -5.72 5.06
CA LEU A 78 -12.88 -6.11 5.53
C LEU A 78 -12.67 -7.63 5.54
N SER A 79 -13.71 -8.41 5.88
CA SER A 79 -13.62 -9.87 5.90
C SER A 79 -13.39 -10.46 4.51
N ASP A 80 -13.95 -9.87 3.46
CA ASP A 80 -13.71 -10.30 2.08
C ASP A 80 -12.25 -10.03 1.68
N TRP A 81 -11.72 -8.89 2.10
CA TRP A 81 -10.30 -8.58 1.90
C TRP A 81 -9.40 -9.58 2.60
N LYS A 82 -9.70 -9.91 3.84
CA LYS A 82 -8.94 -10.92 4.59
C LYS A 82 -8.91 -12.25 3.84
N ASN A 83 -10.06 -12.73 3.40
CA ASN A 83 -10.17 -14.00 2.67
C ASN A 83 -9.38 -13.95 1.36
N ALA A 84 -9.52 -12.88 0.59
CA ALA A 84 -8.82 -12.73 -0.69
C ALA A 84 -7.31 -12.71 -0.52
N LEU A 85 -6.80 -11.98 0.47
CA LEU A 85 -5.37 -11.91 0.75
C LEU A 85 -4.82 -13.27 1.22
N GLU A 86 -5.56 -13.98 2.08
CA GLU A 86 -5.16 -15.32 2.52
C GLU A 86 -5.12 -16.32 1.34
N GLN A 87 -6.01 -16.18 0.36
CA GLN A 87 -5.98 -17.01 -0.86
C GLN A 87 -4.74 -16.74 -1.71
N HIS A 88 -4.15 -15.56 -1.61
CA HIS A 88 -2.88 -15.23 -2.25
C HIS A 88 -1.67 -15.61 -1.40
N GLY A 89 -1.87 -16.34 -0.29
CA GLY A 89 -0.78 -16.76 0.58
C GLY A 89 -0.24 -15.66 1.49
N ILE A 90 -0.96 -14.57 1.65
CA ILE A 90 -0.52 -13.44 2.46
C ILE A 90 -0.96 -13.69 3.92
N GLN A 91 0.00 -13.59 4.85
CA GLN A 91 -0.26 -13.74 6.27
C GLN A 91 -0.94 -12.49 6.83
N ILE A 92 -2.08 -12.68 7.47
CA ILE A 92 -2.81 -11.62 8.16
C ILE A 92 -2.30 -11.50 9.58
N LEU A 93 -2.03 -10.26 10.00
CA LEU A 93 -1.61 -9.92 11.35
C LEU A 93 -2.73 -9.11 12.01
N GLU A 94 -3.26 -9.62 13.11
CA GLU A 94 -4.30 -8.89 13.83
C GLU A 94 -3.68 -7.70 14.56
N GLY A 95 -4.31 -6.54 14.42
CA GLY A 95 -3.89 -5.34 15.13
C GLY A 95 -4.54 -5.19 16.49
N VAL A 96 -4.02 -4.28 17.30
CA VAL A 96 -4.67 -3.87 18.54
C VAL A 96 -6.01 -3.20 18.17
N PRO A 97 -7.13 -3.57 18.81
CA PRO A 97 -8.43 -2.98 18.48
C PRO A 97 -8.46 -1.47 18.65
N ILE A 98 -9.12 -0.80 17.70
CA ILE A 98 -9.38 0.64 17.77
C ILE A 98 -10.90 0.82 17.83
N PRO A 99 -11.45 1.48 18.87
CA PRO A 99 -12.89 1.71 18.96
C PRO A 99 -13.45 2.38 17.70
N GLY A 100 -14.54 1.84 17.15
CA GLY A 100 -15.19 2.38 15.96
C GLY A 100 -14.61 1.83 14.65
N PHE A 101 -13.62 0.96 14.70
CA PHE A 101 -12.98 0.40 13.50
C PHE A 101 -12.70 -1.08 13.66
N ASP A 102 -12.77 -1.79 12.54
CA ASP A 102 -12.16 -3.11 12.38
C ASP A 102 -10.93 -2.95 11.49
N ARG A 103 -9.86 -3.68 11.78
CA ARG A 103 -8.63 -3.55 11.03
C ARG A 103 -7.75 -4.79 11.13
N PHE A 104 -6.89 -4.96 10.14
CA PHE A 104 -5.79 -5.92 10.19
C PHE A 104 -4.59 -5.35 9.42
N GLU A 105 -3.46 -6.03 9.55
CA GLU A 105 -2.22 -5.67 8.89
C GLU A 105 -1.65 -6.86 8.13
N PHE A 106 -0.78 -6.57 7.17
CA PHE A 106 0.00 -7.56 6.45
C PHE A 106 1.25 -6.90 5.87
N ARG A 107 2.13 -7.70 5.28
CA ARG A 107 3.31 -7.20 4.58
C ARG A 107 3.12 -7.36 3.08
N ASP A 108 3.55 -6.34 2.32
CA ASP A 108 3.64 -6.47 0.88
C ASP A 108 4.81 -7.40 0.50
N PRO A 109 5.00 -7.75 -0.78
CA PRO A 109 6.09 -8.67 -1.18
C PRO A 109 7.49 -8.19 -0.83
N PHE A 110 7.66 -6.91 -0.54
CA PHE A 110 8.96 -6.28 -0.25
C PHE A 110 9.19 -6.04 1.23
N GLY A 111 8.20 -6.31 2.05
CA GLY A 111 8.26 -6.12 3.50
C GLY A 111 7.59 -4.85 4.02
N ASN A 112 7.04 -3.98 3.16
CA ASN A 112 6.30 -2.82 3.62
C ASN A 112 5.07 -3.26 4.43
N ARG A 113 4.87 -2.62 5.58
CA ARG A 113 3.70 -2.85 6.42
C ARG A 113 2.49 -2.15 5.79
N VAL A 114 1.39 -2.87 5.67
CA VAL A 114 0.14 -2.37 5.11
C VAL A 114 -0.98 -2.63 6.10
N GLU A 115 -1.85 -1.65 6.29
CA GLU A 115 -3.04 -1.80 7.11
C GLU A 115 -4.28 -1.64 6.24
N MET A 116 -5.30 -2.46 6.50
CA MET A 116 -6.65 -2.24 6.00
C MET A 116 -7.57 -1.97 7.18
N ILE A 117 -8.38 -0.94 7.09
CA ILE A 117 -9.23 -0.45 8.17
C ILE A 117 -10.62 -0.13 7.63
N GLN A 118 -11.63 -0.53 8.38
CA GLN A 118 -13.05 -0.33 8.05
C GLN A 118 -13.73 0.36 9.21
N GLU A 119 -14.54 1.36 8.91
CA GLU A 119 -15.43 2.00 9.89
C GLU A 119 -16.59 1.06 10.24
N VAL A 120 -16.92 0.97 11.50
CA VAL A 120 -18.04 0.15 12.00
C VAL A 120 -19.09 0.97 12.72
#